data_b024d4a7d98d8e751b1def60a51788cc
#
_entry.id   b024d4a7d98d8e751b1def60a51788cc
#
_cell.length_a   1.000
_cell.length_b   1.000
_cell.length_c   1.000
_cell.angle_alpha   90.00
_cell.angle_beta   90.00
_cell.angle_gamma   90.00
#
_symmetry.space_group_name_H-M   'P 1'
#
loop_
_entity.id
_entity.type
_entity.pdbx_description
1 polymer ?
#
loop_
_entity_poly.entity_id
_entity_poly.type
_entity_poly.pdbx_seq_one_letter_code
_entity_poly.pdbx_strand_id
1 'polypeptide(L)'
;MNILYLGLFRFPEGDAAASRILNNARLFRDLGHTVKILSFGGEYRVQDASPGGYIYDGLQYEITHDIDTHSLKERVLRYTYPNPNARNYLNKSIDSFDVIITYNTTFPMNLYLQKLCTKHGKRIVLDLTEWPDSNEMPGGKWSPIYWMSELNMKYVQRKFKNMIPISHFLNEFYSNCNTLLLPPLVDISDAKWNYFKTIDLAEVNHFEGIRIIFAGTPAKKDLLENLIQAMLQVLKDCNRIQLLVAGVSNNQALQYCTKSDLSKFKNNIIFLGRVPKLLFLPY
;
A
#
# COMPACT_ATOMS: atom_id res chain seq x y z
N MET A 1 20.67 -13.52 -8.80
CA MET A 1 19.37 -14.07 -9.29
C MET A 1 18.59 -12.97 -9.98
N ASN A 2 17.82 -13.33 -10.98
CA ASN A 2 16.88 -12.40 -11.63
C ASN A 2 15.52 -12.52 -10.97
N ILE A 3 15.05 -11.45 -10.36
CA ILE A 3 13.81 -11.38 -9.58
C ILE A 3 12.79 -10.54 -10.33
N LEU A 4 11.58 -11.06 -10.53
CA LEU A 4 10.44 -10.27 -10.96
C LEU A 4 9.54 -9.99 -9.75
N TYR A 5 9.34 -8.71 -9.43
CA TYR A 5 8.39 -8.28 -8.40
C TYR A 5 7.13 -7.74 -9.09
N LEU A 6 6.02 -8.42 -8.95
CA LEU A 6 4.79 -8.06 -9.68
C LEU A 6 3.58 -7.94 -8.77
N GLY A 7 2.62 -7.12 -9.17
CA GLY A 7 1.37 -7.05 -8.43
C GLY A 7 0.50 -5.84 -8.72
N LEU A 8 -0.62 -5.78 -7.97
CA LEU A 8 -1.58 -4.70 -8.03
C LEU A 8 -1.14 -3.57 -7.09
N PHE A 9 -0.23 -2.75 -7.55
CA PHE A 9 0.29 -1.58 -6.83
C PHE A 9 0.65 -0.49 -7.83
N ARG A 10 0.84 0.71 -7.34
CA ARG A 10 1.40 1.82 -8.11
C ARG A 10 2.92 1.83 -7.93
N PHE A 11 3.65 2.27 -8.95
CA PHE A 11 5.10 2.35 -8.88
C PHE A 11 5.60 3.51 -9.78
N PRO A 12 6.66 4.25 -9.40
CA PRO A 12 7.55 4.05 -8.24
C PRO A 12 7.04 4.65 -6.93
N GLU A 13 6.07 5.56 -6.99
CA GLU A 13 5.57 6.30 -5.83
C GLU A 13 4.04 6.30 -5.80
N GLY A 14 3.46 6.81 -4.71
CA GLY A 14 2.03 7.11 -4.63
C GLY A 14 1.29 6.59 -3.42
N ASP A 15 1.74 5.48 -2.85
CA ASP A 15 1.11 4.89 -1.67
C ASP A 15 2.10 4.05 -0.83
N ALA A 16 1.61 3.45 0.25
CA ALA A 16 2.42 2.61 1.11
C ALA A 16 2.93 1.34 0.41
N ALA A 17 2.16 0.81 -0.55
CA ALA A 17 2.56 -0.35 -1.35
C ALA A 17 3.79 -0.03 -2.21
N ALA A 18 3.78 1.12 -2.91
CA ALA A 18 4.92 1.59 -3.69
C ALA A 18 6.19 1.70 -2.82
N SER A 19 6.06 2.29 -1.63
CA SER A 19 7.19 2.44 -0.70
C SER A 19 7.73 1.10 -0.22
N ARG A 20 6.87 0.12 0.10
CA ARG A 20 7.28 -1.22 0.49
C ARG A 20 8.04 -1.92 -0.63
N ILE A 21 7.47 -1.91 -1.83
CA ILE A 21 8.06 -2.60 -2.98
C ILE A 21 9.40 -1.96 -3.38
N LEU A 22 9.48 -0.63 -3.37
CA LEU A 22 10.72 0.09 -3.65
C LEU A 22 11.82 -0.30 -2.66
N ASN A 23 11.53 -0.27 -1.35
CA ASN A 23 12.53 -0.60 -0.32
C ASN A 23 12.93 -2.08 -0.37
N ASN A 24 11.99 -2.99 -0.60
CA ASN A 24 12.32 -4.41 -0.79
C ASN A 24 13.17 -4.63 -2.05
N ALA A 25 12.83 -3.96 -3.16
CA ALA A 25 13.59 -4.07 -4.40
C ALA A 25 15.02 -3.51 -4.28
N ARG A 26 15.18 -2.39 -3.56
CA ARG A 26 16.48 -1.83 -3.20
C ARG A 26 17.32 -2.84 -2.41
N LEU A 27 16.72 -3.43 -1.37
CA LEU A 27 17.40 -4.45 -0.56
C LEU A 27 17.89 -5.62 -1.42
N PHE A 28 17.05 -6.16 -2.32
CA PHE A 28 17.47 -7.25 -3.20
C PHE A 28 18.56 -6.82 -4.18
N ARG A 29 18.48 -5.62 -4.75
CA ARG A 29 19.53 -5.06 -5.60
C ARG A 29 20.86 -4.94 -4.84
N ASP A 30 20.83 -4.42 -3.63
CA ASP A 30 22.03 -4.19 -2.81
C ASP A 30 22.65 -5.51 -2.34
N LEU A 31 21.85 -6.59 -2.28
CA LEU A 31 22.33 -7.96 -2.12
C LEU A 31 22.87 -8.60 -3.41
N GLY A 32 22.98 -7.84 -4.50
CA GLY A 32 23.56 -8.30 -5.78
C GLY A 32 22.59 -9.04 -6.68
N HIS A 33 21.27 -8.83 -6.53
CA HIS A 33 20.27 -9.43 -7.41
C HIS A 33 19.81 -8.42 -8.47
N THR A 34 19.45 -8.91 -9.66
CA THR A 34 18.78 -8.10 -10.68
C THR A 34 17.28 -8.11 -10.39
N VAL A 35 16.68 -6.93 -10.16
CA VAL A 35 15.26 -6.82 -9.87
C VAL A 35 14.56 -6.07 -10.98
N LYS A 36 13.48 -6.66 -11.50
CA LYS A 36 12.54 -6.00 -12.40
C LYS A 36 11.17 -5.95 -11.75
N ILE A 37 10.47 -4.82 -11.92
CA ILE A 37 9.17 -4.57 -11.31
C ILE A 37 8.11 -4.52 -12.40
N LEU A 38 7.00 -5.24 -12.22
CA LEU A 38 5.84 -5.21 -13.09
C LEU A 38 4.61 -4.77 -12.30
N SER A 39 4.23 -3.50 -12.47
CA SER A 39 3.07 -2.91 -11.82
C SER A 39 1.84 -2.98 -12.71
N PHE A 40 0.70 -3.37 -12.17
CA PHE A 40 -0.61 -3.27 -12.86
C PHE A 40 -1.66 -2.51 -12.03
N GLY A 41 -1.22 -1.62 -11.15
CA GLY A 41 -2.06 -0.80 -10.28
C GLY A 41 -2.43 0.60 -10.78
N GLY A 42 -2.25 0.90 -12.06
CA GLY A 42 -2.66 2.16 -12.67
C GLY A 42 -1.51 3.03 -13.22
N GLU A 43 -1.89 4.13 -13.87
CA GLU A 43 -0.95 5.02 -14.55
C GLU A 43 -0.11 5.84 -13.57
N TYR A 44 1.19 5.88 -13.84
CA TYR A 44 2.10 6.91 -13.35
C TYR A 44 2.68 7.67 -14.53
N ARG A 45 2.71 9.01 -14.42
CA ARG A 45 3.47 9.86 -15.34
C ARG A 45 4.94 9.62 -15.06
N VAL A 46 5.61 8.98 -15.99
CA VAL A 46 7.04 8.73 -15.93
C VAL A 46 7.72 9.68 -16.89
N GLN A 47 8.78 10.33 -16.42
CA GLN A 47 9.52 11.31 -17.22
C GLN A 47 10.47 10.65 -18.22
N ASP A 48 10.96 9.43 -17.98
CA ASP A 48 11.97 8.77 -18.81
C ASP A 48 11.56 7.36 -19.23
N ALA A 49 11.00 7.25 -20.43
CA ALA A 49 10.76 5.96 -21.08
C ALA A 49 12.02 5.51 -21.82
N SER A 50 12.55 4.34 -21.43
CA SER A 50 13.65 3.68 -22.16
C SER A 50 13.16 2.44 -22.93
N PRO A 51 13.86 1.99 -23.98
CA PRO A 51 13.57 0.71 -24.60
C PRO A 51 13.68 -0.42 -23.57
N GLY A 52 12.56 -1.12 -23.29
CA GLY A 52 12.49 -2.18 -22.27
C GLY A 52 11.85 -1.79 -20.95
N GLY A 53 11.21 -0.61 -20.89
CA GLY A 53 10.51 -0.11 -19.72
C GLY A 53 11.12 1.18 -19.15
N TYR A 54 10.79 1.47 -17.92
CA TYR A 54 11.23 2.66 -17.21
C TYR A 54 12.31 2.32 -16.19
N ILE A 55 13.11 3.30 -15.80
CA ILE A 55 14.11 3.18 -14.74
C ILE A 55 13.81 4.19 -13.64
N TYR A 56 13.80 3.72 -12.39
CA TYR A 56 13.72 4.55 -11.21
C TYR A 56 14.70 4.03 -10.16
N ASP A 57 15.59 4.90 -9.71
CA ASP A 57 16.61 4.55 -8.70
C ASP A 57 17.43 3.29 -9.07
N GLY A 58 17.78 3.17 -10.36
CA GLY A 58 18.51 2.00 -10.88
C GLY A 58 17.69 0.70 -11.00
N LEU A 59 16.39 0.73 -10.68
CA LEU A 59 15.48 -0.39 -10.80
C LEU A 59 14.69 -0.30 -12.10
N GLN A 60 14.70 -1.37 -12.89
CA GLN A 60 13.86 -1.46 -14.08
C GLN A 60 12.43 -1.77 -13.71
N TYR A 61 11.47 -1.08 -14.33
CA TYR A 61 10.05 -1.39 -14.14
C TYR A 61 9.22 -1.19 -15.40
N GLU A 62 8.13 -1.91 -15.45
CA GLU A 62 7.09 -1.77 -16.46
C GLU A 62 5.74 -1.57 -15.79
N ILE A 63 4.87 -0.80 -16.45
CA ILE A 63 3.50 -0.60 -16.03
C ILE A 63 2.60 -1.25 -17.08
N THR A 64 1.72 -2.13 -16.62
CA THR A 64 0.63 -2.65 -17.43
C THR A 64 -0.69 -2.13 -16.87
N HIS A 65 -1.67 -1.95 -17.74
CA HIS A 65 -3.01 -1.55 -17.28
C HIS A 65 -3.72 -2.76 -16.67
N ASP A 66 -4.42 -2.51 -15.56
CA ASP A 66 -5.39 -3.45 -15.02
C ASP A 66 -6.67 -3.42 -15.88
N ILE A 67 -7.55 -4.37 -15.65
CA ILE A 67 -8.89 -4.37 -16.24
C ILE A 67 -9.65 -3.17 -15.66
N ASP A 68 -10.16 -2.31 -16.53
CA ASP A 68 -11.02 -1.20 -16.13
C ASP A 68 -12.23 -1.69 -15.32
N THR A 69 -12.77 -0.84 -14.46
CA THR A 69 -13.89 -1.19 -13.58
C THR A 69 -15.08 -0.26 -13.75
N HIS A 70 -15.23 0.35 -14.92
CA HIS A 70 -16.31 1.27 -15.23
C HIS A 70 -17.66 0.55 -15.37
N SER A 71 -17.66 -0.67 -15.89
CA SER A 71 -18.87 -1.48 -16.04
C SER A 71 -18.91 -2.65 -15.05
N LEU A 72 -20.11 -3.18 -14.81
CA LEU A 72 -20.30 -4.38 -13.98
C LEU A 72 -19.56 -5.59 -14.58
N LYS A 73 -19.57 -5.72 -15.91
CA LYS A 73 -18.88 -6.79 -16.64
C LYS A 73 -17.36 -6.74 -16.40
N GLU A 74 -16.75 -5.57 -16.46
CA GLU A 74 -15.33 -5.37 -16.22
C GLU A 74 -14.95 -5.67 -14.78
N ARG A 75 -15.78 -5.26 -13.81
CA ARG A 75 -15.59 -5.62 -12.40
C ARG A 75 -15.59 -7.14 -12.20
N VAL A 76 -16.58 -7.83 -12.77
CA VAL A 76 -16.62 -9.29 -12.70
C VAL A 76 -15.39 -9.91 -13.34
N LEU A 77 -14.98 -9.43 -14.52
CA LEU A 77 -13.82 -9.93 -15.23
C LEU A 77 -12.52 -9.76 -14.40
N ARG A 78 -12.33 -8.60 -13.77
CA ARG A 78 -11.16 -8.33 -12.92
C ARG A 78 -11.00 -9.34 -11.78
N TYR A 79 -12.10 -9.77 -11.18
CA TYR A 79 -12.06 -10.71 -10.05
C TYR A 79 -12.13 -12.19 -10.46
N THR A 80 -12.61 -12.50 -11.66
CA THR A 80 -12.75 -13.89 -12.12
C THR A 80 -11.71 -14.33 -13.12
N TYR A 81 -10.94 -13.39 -13.69
CA TYR A 81 -9.93 -13.68 -14.70
C TYR A 81 -8.57 -13.08 -14.33
N PRO A 82 -7.45 -13.77 -14.58
CA PRO A 82 -6.14 -13.20 -14.35
C PRO A 82 -5.87 -12.07 -15.35
N ASN A 83 -5.20 -11.00 -14.88
CA ASN A 83 -4.89 -9.83 -15.69
C ASN A 83 -4.29 -10.21 -17.06
N PRO A 84 -4.91 -9.86 -18.20
CA PRO A 84 -4.47 -10.30 -19.52
C PRO A 84 -3.11 -9.73 -19.92
N ASN A 85 -2.83 -8.48 -19.55
CA ASN A 85 -1.56 -7.83 -19.89
C ASN A 85 -0.40 -8.45 -19.11
N ALA A 86 -0.59 -8.67 -17.81
CA ALA A 86 0.39 -9.37 -16.99
C ALA A 86 0.62 -10.81 -17.48
N ARG A 87 -0.42 -11.53 -17.89
CA ARG A 87 -0.29 -12.86 -18.51
C ARG A 87 0.52 -12.83 -19.78
N ASN A 88 0.22 -11.90 -20.69
CA ASN A 88 0.94 -11.77 -21.95
C ASN A 88 2.43 -11.48 -21.71
N TYR A 89 2.73 -10.59 -20.77
CA TYR A 89 4.10 -10.30 -20.35
C TYR A 89 4.80 -11.55 -19.81
N LEU A 90 4.19 -12.23 -18.85
CA LEU A 90 4.76 -13.40 -18.19
C LEU A 90 4.98 -14.57 -19.16
N ASN A 91 4.05 -14.82 -20.06
CA ASN A 91 4.20 -15.89 -21.07
C ASN A 91 5.40 -15.68 -21.99
N LYS A 92 5.83 -14.42 -22.20
CA LYS A 92 6.98 -14.08 -23.05
C LYS A 92 8.29 -14.03 -22.28
N SER A 93 8.26 -13.76 -20.98
CA SER A 93 9.46 -13.40 -20.20
C SER A 93 9.72 -14.26 -18.98
N ILE A 94 8.86 -15.23 -18.65
CA ILE A 94 8.97 -16.01 -17.40
C ILE A 94 10.32 -16.73 -17.28
N ASP A 95 10.88 -17.19 -18.39
CA ASP A 95 12.13 -17.94 -18.39
C ASP A 95 13.36 -17.09 -18.06
N SER A 96 13.27 -15.75 -18.18
CA SER A 96 14.33 -14.83 -17.82
C SER A 96 14.45 -14.58 -16.31
N PHE A 97 13.51 -15.08 -15.50
CA PHE A 97 13.50 -14.88 -14.05
C PHE A 97 13.75 -16.20 -13.29
N ASP A 98 14.42 -16.10 -12.16
CA ASP A 98 14.65 -17.20 -11.24
C ASP A 98 13.57 -17.26 -10.15
N VAL A 99 13.11 -16.07 -9.71
CA VAL A 99 12.15 -15.89 -8.62
C VAL A 99 11.08 -14.89 -9.04
N ILE A 100 9.83 -15.22 -8.73
CA ILE A 100 8.67 -14.34 -8.89
C ILE A 100 8.17 -13.97 -7.50
N ILE A 101 8.18 -12.68 -7.16
CA ILE A 101 7.57 -12.17 -5.95
C ILE A 101 6.24 -11.52 -6.32
N THR A 102 5.16 -11.94 -5.69
CA THR A 102 3.82 -11.40 -5.97
C THR A 102 3.30 -10.57 -4.80
N TYR A 103 2.67 -9.45 -5.11
CA TYR A 103 2.10 -8.52 -4.14
C TYR A 103 0.64 -8.22 -4.46
N ASN A 104 -0.24 -8.45 -3.50
CA ASN A 104 -1.67 -8.09 -3.58
C ASN A 104 -2.37 -8.57 -4.88
N THR A 105 -2.09 -9.80 -5.28
CA THR A 105 -2.67 -10.39 -6.48
C THR A 105 -4.01 -11.08 -6.20
N THR A 106 -4.92 -11.01 -7.19
CA THR A 106 -6.26 -11.59 -7.09
C THR A 106 -6.24 -13.12 -7.10
N PHE A 107 -7.32 -13.74 -6.62
CA PHE A 107 -7.50 -15.18 -6.64
C PHE A 107 -7.18 -15.83 -8.01
N PRO A 108 -7.75 -15.38 -9.14
CA PRO A 108 -7.46 -15.99 -10.44
C PRO A 108 -6.00 -15.77 -10.88
N MET A 109 -5.40 -14.62 -10.53
CA MET A 109 -4.01 -14.36 -10.85
C MET A 109 -3.07 -15.28 -10.05
N ASN A 110 -3.37 -15.53 -8.79
CA ASN A 110 -2.60 -16.47 -7.97
C ASN A 110 -2.66 -17.91 -8.51
N LEU A 111 -3.83 -18.36 -8.94
CA LEU A 111 -3.96 -19.68 -9.57
C LEU A 111 -3.15 -19.78 -10.88
N TYR A 112 -3.19 -18.73 -11.69
CA TYR A 112 -2.41 -18.67 -12.93
C TYR A 112 -0.91 -18.72 -12.65
N LEU A 113 -0.43 -17.87 -11.71
CA LEU A 113 0.98 -17.81 -11.34
C LEU A 113 1.51 -19.14 -10.80
N GLN A 114 0.74 -19.82 -9.96
CA GLN A 114 1.12 -21.15 -9.48
C GLN A 114 1.34 -22.13 -10.62
N LYS A 115 0.37 -22.22 -11.54
CA LYS A 115 0.47 -23.11 -12.70
C LYS A 115 1.66 -22.75 -13.59
N LEU A 116 1.85 -21.46 -13.87
CA LEU A 116 2.94 -20.99 -14.71
C LEU A 116 4.30 -21.27 -14.08
N CYS A 117 4.51 -20.90 -12.83
CA CYS A 117 5.77 -21.11 -12.13
C CYS A 117 6.09 -22.59 -11.96
N THR A 118 5.10 -23.44 -11.66
CA THR A 118 5.29 -24.89 -11.61
C THR A 118 5.71 -25.45 -12.96
N LYS A 119 5.05 -25.03 -14.05
CA LYS A 119 5.38 -25.48 -15.42
C LYS A 119 6.81 -25.12 -15.82
N HIS A 120 7.29 -23.94 -15.44
CA HIS A 120 8.61 -23.43 -15.81
C HIS A 120 9.67 -23.62 -14.72
N GLY A 121 9.39 -24.36 -13.65
CA GLY A 121 10.32 -24.63 -12.55
C GLY A 121 10.77 -23.36 -11.78
N LYS A 122 9.95 -22.31 -11.76
CA LYS A 122 10.28 -21.03 -11.10
C LYS A 122 9.86 -21.01 -9.65
N ARG A 123 10.67 -20.36 -8.80
CA ARG A 123 10.30 -20.12 -7.41
C ARG A 123 9.31 -18.97 -7.33
N ILE A 124 8.29 -19.13 -6.51
CA ILE A 124 7.30 -18.08 -6.27
C ILE A 124 7.24 -17.75 -4.77
N VAL A 125 7.21 -16.47 -4.47
CA VAL A 125 7.15 -15.90 -3.12
C VAL A 125 5.98 -14.94 -3.04
N LEU A 126 5.22 -15.00 -1.96
CA LEU A 126 4.08 -14.13 -1.73
C LEU A 126 4.44 -13.05 -0.71
N ASP A 127 4.43 -11.78 -1.11
CA ASP A 127 4.53 -10.65 -0.18
C ASP A 127 3.14 -10.27 0.31
N LEU A 128 2.91 -10.46 1.61
CA LEU A 128 1.61 -10.37 2.27
C LEU A 128 1.56 -9.18 3.22
N THR A 129 0.68 -8.23 2.92
CA THR A 129 0.56 -7.00 3.72
C THR A 129 -0.74 -6.85 4.47
N GLU A 130 -1.82 -7.45 3.99
CA GLU A 130 -3.13 -7.32 4.62
C GLU A 130 -4.03 -8.52 4.34
N TRP A 131 -5.01 -8.70 5.22
CA TRP A 131 -6.17 -9.55 5.01
C TRP A 131 -7.38 -8.65 4.96
N PRO A 132 -7.97 -8.41 3.78
CA PRO A 132 -9.06 -7.46 3.66
C PRO A 132 -10.30 -7.90 4.45
N ASP A 133 -10.87 -6.97 5.24
CA ASP A 133 -12.11 -7.21 5.96
C ASP A 133 -13.34 -7.08 5.03
N SER A 134 -14.39 -7.80 5.38
CA SER A 134 -15.66 -7.75 4.62
C SER A 134 -16.25 -6.35 4.52
N ASN A 135 -16.06 -5.49 5.52
CA ASN A 135 -16.56 -4.12 5.55
C ASN A 135 -15.82 -3.19 4.59
N GLU A 136 -14.63 -3.60 4.14
CA GLU A 136 -13.81 -2.86 3.18
C GLU A 136 -14.16 -3.22 1.73
N MET A 137 -14.93 -4.30 1.53
CA MET A 137 -15.25 -4.81 0.21
C MET A 137 -16.67 -4.43 -0.25
N PRO A 138 -16.86 -4.13 -1.53
CA PRO A 138 -18.18 -3.88 -2.09
C PRO A 138 -19.12 -5.07 -1.85
N GLY A 139 -20.28 -4.82 -1.24
CA GLY A 139 -21.27 -5.85 -0.93
C GLY A 139 -21.01 -6.64 0.37
N GLY A 140 -19.94 -6.32 1.11
CA GLY A 140 -19.66 -6.90 2.41
C GLY A 140 -19.54 -8.43 2.39
N LYS A 141 -19.95 -9.09 3.46
CA LYS A 141 -19.94 -10.56 3.61
C LYS A 141 -20.78 -11.33 2.57
N TRP A 142 -21.70 -10.66 1.92
CA TRP A 142 -22.58 -11.27 0.90
C TRP A 142 -21.99 -11.18 -0.51
N SER A 143 -20.85 -10.50 -0.66
CA SER A 143 -20.19 -10.34 -1.94
C SER A 143 -19.43 -11.59 -2.36
N PRO A 144 -19.58 -12.07 -3.60
CA PRO A 144 -18.73 -13.11 -4.17
C PRO A 144 -17.23 -12.73 -4.14
N ILE A 145 -16.92 -11.44 -4.25
CA ILE A 145 -15.55 -10.91 -4.19
C ILE A 145 -14.93 -11.17 -2.82
N TYR A 146 -15.68 -10.95 -1.74
CA TYR A 146 -15.24 -11.28 -0.39
C TYR A 146 -14.92 -12.77 -0.25
N TRP A 147 -15.81 -13.63 -0.70
CA TRP A 147 -15.58 -15.08 -0.62
C TRP A 147 -14.39 -15.55 -1.47
N MET A 148 -14.18 -14.95 -2.64
CA MET A 148 -12.99 -15.21 -3.45
C MET A 148 -11.71 -14.75 -2.74
N SER A 149 -11.73 -13.63 -2.04
CA SER A 149 -10.60 -13.18 -1.21
C SER A 149 -10.34 -14.15 -0.06
N GLU A 150 -11.37 -14.58 0.65
CA GLU A 150 -11.25 -15.57 1.72
C GLU A 150 -10.67 -16.92 1.23
N LEU A 151 -11.15 -17.41 0.09
CA LEU A 151 -10.60 -18.61 -0.55
C LEU A 151 -9.15 -18.42 -0.97
N ASN A 152 -8.82 -17.24 -1.49
CA ASN A 152 -7.45 -16.90 -1.83
C ASN A 152 -6.53 -16.98 -0.60
N MET A 153 -6.89 -16.28 0.48
CA MET A 153 -6.11 -16.24 1.71
C MET A 153 -6.00 -17.62 2.37
N LYS A 154 -7.11 -18.32 2.52
CA LYS A 154 -7.15 -19.58 3.30
C LYS A 154 -6.58 -20.80 2.58
N TYR A 155 -6.69 -20.84 1.23
CA TYR A 155 -6.36 -22.05 0.47
C TYR A 155 -5.36 -21.82 -0.64
N VAL A 156 -5.55 -20.81 -1.49
CA VAL A 156 -4.70 -20.65 -2.69
C VAL A 156 -3.32 -20.15 -2.30
N GLN A 157 -3.24 -19.14 -1.46
CA GLN A 157 -1.96 -18.58 -1.03
C GLN A 157 -1.08 -19.60 -0.28
N ARG A 158 -1.66 -20.46 0.53
CA ARG A 158 -0.92 -21.54 1.21
C ARG A 158 -0.16 -22.49 0.28
N LYS A 159 -0.58 -22.59 -0.97
CA LYS A 159 0.10 -23.44 -1.97
C LYS A 159 1.42 -22.82 -2.46
N PHE A 160 1.67 -21.54 -2.26
CA PHE A 160 2.94 -20.91 -2.65
C PHE A 160 4.14 -21.35 -1.79
N LYS A 161 3.91 -21.79 -0.59
CA LYS A 161 4.90 -22.29 0.38
C LYS A 161 5.93 -21.27 0.87
N ASN A 162 6.27 -20.23 0.10
CA ASN A 162 7.22 -19.19 0.51
C ASN A 162 6.51 -17.85 0.61
N MET A 163 6.66 -17.16 1.75
CA MET A 163 5.90 -15.95 2.06
C MET A 163 6.73 -14.93 2.81
N ILE A 164 6.42 -13.66 2.60
CA ILE A 164 6.97 -12.51 3.31
C ILE A 164 5.81 -11.77 4.00
N PRO A 165 5.30 -12.26 5.13
CA PRO A 165 4.25 -11.56 5.88
C PRO A 165 4.77 -10.29 6.53
N ILE A 166 3.94 -9.22 6.54
CA ILE A 166 4.26 -7.93 7.15
C ILE A 166 4.05 -7.92 8.67
N SER A 167 3.20 -8.78 9.20
CA SER A 167 2.74 -8.78 10.59
C SER A 167 2.85 -10.15 11.25
N HIS A 168 2.95 -10.14 12.58
CA HIS A 168 2.94 -11.37 13.36
C HIS A 168 1.67 -12.19 13.11
N PHE A 169 0.51 -11.55 13.03
CA PHE A 169 -0.75 -12.23 12.73
C PHE A 169 -0.69 -13.06 11.43
N LEU A 170 -0.22 -12.46 10.34
CA LEU A 170 -0.08 -13.18 9.06
C LEU A 170 0.99 -14.25 9.13
N ASN A 171 2.09 -13.99 9.84
CA ASN A 171 3.16 -14.95 10.02
C ASN A 171 2.67 -16.21 10.79
N GLU A 172 1.91 -16.03 11.84
CA GLU A 172 1.33 -17.11 12.62
C GLU A 172 0.26 -17.88 11.82
N PHE A 173 -0.60 -17.16 11.09
CA PHE A 173 -1.62 -17.80 10.25
C PHE A 173 -1.02 -18.70 9.17
N TYR A 174 0.13 -18.33 8.62
CA TYR A 174 0.85 -19.12 7.60
C TYR A 174 2.03 -19.90 8.17
N SER A 175 2.04 -20.23 9.45
CA SER A 175 3.14 -20.96 10.14
C SER A 175 3.50 -22.32 9.51
N ASN A 176 2.57 -22.93 8.76
CA ASN A 176 2.83 -24.15 8.00
C ASN A 176 3.57 -23.92 6.67
N CYS A 177 3.83 -22.66 6.33
CA CYS A 177 4.60 -22.26 5.15
C CYS A 177 5.99 -21.80 5.57
N ASN A 178 6.88 -21.70 4.60
CA ASN A 178 8.20 -21.09 4.80
C ASN A 178 8.05 -19.57 4.81
N THR A 179 8.06 -18.96 5.98
CA THR A 179 7.78 -17.53 6.17
C THR A 179 9.00 -16.76 6.63
N LEU A 180 9.13 -15.53 6.12
CA LEU A 180 10.07 -14.52 6.59
C LEU A 180 9.26 -13.28 7.01
N LEU A 181 9.07 -13.08 8.31
CA LEU A 181 8.42 -11.88 8.84
C LEU A 181 9.27 -10.65 8.48
N LEU A 182 8.73 -9.79 7.63
CA LEU A 182 9.41 -8.57 7.17
C LEU A 182 8.48 -7.37 7.33
N PRO A 183 8.64 -6.59 8.42
CA PRO A 183 7.91 -5.34 8.60
C PRO A 183 8.27 -4.32 7.50
N PRO A 184 7.59 -3.17 7.44
CA PRO A 184 7.94 -2.12 6.49
C PRO A 184 9.40 -1.68 6.69
N LEU A 185 10.17 -1.71 5.61
CA LEU A 185 11.55 -1.24 5.61
C LEU A 185 11.57 0.28 5.40
N VAL A 186 12.49 0.94 6.07
CA VAL A 186 12.77 2.36 5.91
C VAL A 186 14.25 2.51 5.57
N ASP A 187 14.52 3.07 4.40
CA ASP A 187 15.88 3.43 4.02
C ASP A 187 16.25 4.77 4.67
N ILE A 188 16.99 4.71 5.75
CA ILE A 188 17.42 5.90 6.50
C ILE A 188 18.47 6.76 5.75
N SER A 189 19.08 6.22 4.70
CA SER A 189 20.04 6.94 3.85
C SER A 189 19.35 7.71 2.71
N ASP A 190 18.05 7.52 2.53
CA ASP A 190 17.27 8.19 1.48
C ASP A 190 17.36 9.72 1.65
N ALA A 191 17.72 10.42 0.58
CA ALA A 191 17.88 11.88 0.57
C ALA A 191 16.64 12.65 1.04
N LYS A 192 15.45 12.04 0.97
CA LYS A 192 14.22 12.63 1.50
C LYS A 192 14.29 12.94 3.00
N TRP A 193 15.11 12.20 3.79
CA TRP A 193 15.27 12.43 5.23
C TRP A 193 16.13 13.66 5.54
N ASN A 194 16.93 14.13 4.57
CA ASN A 194 17.76 15.32 4.70
C ASN A 194 17.02 16.60 4.25
N TYR A 195 15.80 16.48 3.76
CA TYR A 195 15.04 17.60 3.20
C TYR A 195 14.06 18.15 4.23
N PHE A 196 14.56 18.91 5.19
CA PHE A 196 13.73 19.65 6.13
C PHE A 196 13.16 20.92 5.46
N LYS A 197 11.97 20.85 4.88
CA LYS A 197 11.17 22.04 4.66
C LYS A 197 10.42 22.30 5.96
N THR A 198 10.88 23.28 6.71
CA THR A 198 10.09 23.88 7.78
C THR A 198 8.81 24.46 7.16
N ILE A 199 7.68 23.83 7.39
CA ILE A 199 6.41 24.55 7.24
C ILE A 199 6.35 25.43 8.46
N ASP A 200 6.37 26.74 8.23
CA ASP A 200 6.00 27.68 9.25
C ASP A 200 4.50 27.59 9.51
N LEU A 201 4.15 26.67 10.38
CA LEU A 201 2.81 26.56 10.93
C LEU A 201 2.86 27.34 12.24
N ALA A 202 2.78 28.67 12.15
CA ALA A 202 2.82 29.55 13.33
C ALA A 202 1.81 29.10 14.41
N GLU A 203 0.66 28.55 14.00
CA GLU A 203 -0.37 28.01 14.89
C GLU A 203 0.08 26.68 15.58
N VAL A 204 1.03 25.95 15.00
CA VAL A 204 1.53 24.68 15.54
C VAL A 204 2.76 24.89 16.40
N ASN A 205 3.64 25.83 16.02
CA ASN A 205 4.97 25.99 16.63
C ASN A 205 4.97 26.48 18.09
N HIS A 206 3.87 27.11 18.55
CA HIS A 206 3.76 27.67 19.89
C HIS A 206 2.84 26.89 20.84
N PHE A 207 2.45 25.66 20.49
CA PHE A 207 1.57 24.85 21.34
C PHE A 207 2.37 24.14 22.43
N GLU A 208 2.06 24.47 23.68
CA GLU A 208 2.61 23.79 24.86
C GLU A 208 1.66 22.69 25.35
N GLY A 209 2.00 21.42 25.07
CA GLY A 209 1.17 20.30 25.47
C GLY A 209 1.47 19.04 24.66
N ILE A 210 0.55 18.08 24.72
CA ILE A 210 0.65 16.82 23.97
C ILE A 210 0.13 17.03 22.56
N ARG A 211 0.93 16.68 21.58
CA ARG A 211 0.52 16.65 20.17
C ARG A 211 0.27 15.24 19.70
N ILE A 212 -0.87 15.04 19.05
CA ILE A 212 -1.23 13.82 18.36
C ILE A 212 -1.25 14.14 16.88
N ILE A 213 -0.67 13.27 16.05
CA ILE A 213 -0.65 13.43 14.59
C ILE A 213 -1.38 12.26 13.97
N PHE A 214 -2.37 12.56 13.15
CA PHE A 214 -2.94 11.64 12.18
C PHE A 214 -2.42 12.03 10.80
N ALA A 215 -1.77 11.08 10.09
CA ALA A 215 -1.17 11.34 8.78
C ALA A 215 -1.59 10.28 7.77
N GLY A 216 -2.35 10.68 6.76
CA GLY A 216 -2.81 9.81 5.68
C GLY A 216 -4.16 10.23 5.11
N THR A 217 -4.55 9.62 3.99
CA THR A 217 -5.93 9.72 3.49
C THR A 217 -6.78 8.74 4.27
N PRO A 218 -7.75 9.20 5.08
CA PRO A 218 -8.51 8.31 5.97
C PRO A 218 -9.40 7.37 5.17
N ALA A 219 -9.29 6.08 5.47
CA ALA A 219 -10.25 5.04 5.08
C ALA A 219 -11.15 4.69 6.26
N LYS A 220 -12.22 3.93 6.04
CA LYS A 220 -13.13 3.50 7.11
C LYS A 220 -12.42 2.77 8.25
N LYS A 221 -11.37 2.01 7.95
CA LYS A 221 -10.57 1.27 8.92
C LYS A 221 -9.73 2.16 9.85
N ASP A 222 -9.42 3.36 9.44
CA ASP A 222 -8.52 4.25 10.21
C ASP A 222 -9.23 4.97 11.35
N LEU A 223 -10.57 4.85 11.43
CA LEU A 223 -11.42 5.33 12.51
C LEU A 223 -11.16 6.81 12.91
N LEU A 224 -10.83 7.67 11.93
CA LEU A 224 -10.55 9.09 12.18
C LEU A 224 -11.72 9.79 12.88
N GLU A 225 -12.96 9.42 12.56
CA GLU A 225 -14.14 9.95 13.22
C GLU A 225 -14.10 9.68 14.73
N ASN A 226 -13.77 8.46 15.13
CA ASN A 226 -13.67 8.09 16.55
C ASN A 226 -12.56 8.88 17.26
N LEU A 227 -11.42 9.08 16.58
CA LEU A 227 -10.32 9.88 17.13
C LEU A 227 -10.76 11.34 17.37
N ILE A 228 -11.44 11.95 16.39
CA ILE A 228 -11.93 13.33 16.52
C ILE A 228 -12.98 13.43 17.62
N GLN A 229 -13.93 12.50 17.71
CA GLN A 229 -14.94 12.48 18.76
C GLN A 229 -14.30 12.33 20.16
N ALA A 230 -13.31 11.47 20.30
CA ALA A 230 -12.56 11.33 21.55
C ALA A 230 -11.81 12.62 21.90
N MET A 231 -11.19 13.29 20.93
CA MET A 231 -10.55 14.59 21.13
C MET A 231 -11.54 15.66 21.60
N LEU A 232 -12.72 15.74 20.98
CA LEU A 232 -13.77 16.70 21.37
C LEU A 232 -14.26 16.46 22.82
N GLN A 233 -14.26 15.20 23.28
CA GLN A 233 -14.59 14.90 24.68
C GLN A 233 -13.48 15.36 25.63
N VAL A 234 -12.22 15.02 25.33
CA VAL A 234 -11.08 15.42 26.18
C VAL A 234 -10.92 16.92 26.25
N LEU A 235 -11.17 17.64 25.15
CA LEU A 235 -11.05 19.11 25.10
C LEU A 235 -12.10 19.86 25.91
N LYS A 236 -13.11 19.19 26.47
CA LYS A 236 -14.03 19.80 27.44
C LYS A 236 -13.35 20.12 28.79
N ASP A 237 -12.39 19.25 29.17
CA ASP A 237 -11.76 19.29 30.48
C ASP A 237 -10.25 19.59 30.40
N CYS A 238 -9.62 19.41 29.23
CA CYS A 238 -8.19 19.60 29.04
C CYS A 238 -7.87 20.28 27.71
N ASN A 239 -7.31 21.48 27.76
CA ASN A 239 -6.90 22.25 26.58
C ASN A 239 -5.43 22.06 26.18
N ARG A 240 -4.66 21.25 26.93
CA ARG A 240 -3.22 20.97 26.68
C ARG A 240 -2.99 19.80 25.75
N ILE A 241 -3.90 19.59 24.81
CA ILE A 241 -3.78 18.55 23.79
C ILE A 241 -4.13 19.12 22.41
N GLN A 242 -3.37 18.77 21.40
CA GLN A 242 -3.57 19.21 20.02
C GLN A 242 -3.57 18.00 19.09
N LEU A 243 -4.52 17.96 18.14
CA LEU A 243 -4.58 16.97 17.06
C LEU A 243 -4.28 17.66 15.73
N LEU A 244 -3.24 17.21 15.08
CA LEU A 244 -2.89 17.60 13.71
C LEU A 244 -3.38 16.52 12.76
N VAL A 245 -4.25 16.87 11.81
CA VAL A 245 -4.81 15.95 10.82
C VAL A 245 -4.28 16.30 9.44
N ALA A 246 -3.34 15.51 8.96
CA ALA A 246 -2.79 15.65 7.62
C ALA A 246 -3.40 14.63 6.66
N GLY A 247 -3.81 15.08 5.48
CA GLY A 247 -4.51 14.29 4.46
C GLY A 247 -6.00 14.65 4.36
N VAL A 248 -6.54 15.46 5.27
CA VAL A 248 -7.91 15.97 5.25
C VAL A 248 -7.89 17.49 5.20
N SER A 249 -8.61 18.07 4.26
CA SER A 249 -8.75 19.53 4.14
C SER A 249 -9.83 20.08 5.11
N ASN A 250 -9.78 21.39 5.39
CA ASN A 250 -10.80 22.05 6.20
C ASN A 250 -12.24 21.84 5.67
N ASN A 251 -12.42 21.78 4.35
CA ASN A 251 -13.73 21.52 3.75
C ASN A 251 -14.22 20.07 4.04
N GLN A 252 -13.31 19.12 4.07
CA GLN A 252 -13.62 17.72 4.39
C GLN A 252 -13.80 17.50 5.89
N ALA A 253 -13.26 18.37 6.74
CA ALA A 253 -13.38 18.30 8.20
C ALA A 253 -14.83 18.24 8.68
N LEU A 254 -15.75 18.89 7.94
CA LEU A 254 -17.20 18.88 8.24
C LEU A 254 -17.85 17.49 8.14
N GLN A 255 -17.16 16.49 7.60
CA GLN A 255 -17.62 15.11 7.63
C GLN A 255 -17.41 14.44 9.01
N TYR A 256 -16.53 15.01 9.86
CA TYR A 256 -16.10 14.43 11.12
C TYR A 256 -16.55 15.22 12.35
N CYS A 257 -16.80 16.52 12.19
CA CYS A 257 -17.20 17.40 13.29
C CYS A 257 -18.04 18.58 12.77
N THR A 258 -18.72 19.27 13.70
CA THR A 258 -19.59 20.41 13.36
C THR A 258 -18.78 21.70 13.13
N LYS A 259 -19.38 22.69 12.46
CA LYS A 259 -18.78 24.03 12.32
C LYS A 259 -18.53 24.67 13.68
N SER A 260 -19.42 24.44 14.65
CA SER A 260 -19.28 24.93 16.01
C SER A 260 -18.06 24.37 16.71
N ASP A 261 -17.82 23.05 16.57
CA ASP A 261 -16.64 22.37 17.14
C ASP A 261 -15.35 22.89 16.52
N LEU A 262 -15.32 23.04 15.20
CA LEU A 262 -14.17 23.59 14.49
C LEU A 262 -13.84 25.02 14.95
N SER A 263 -14.85 25.85 15.16
CA SER A 263 -14.66 27.22 15.63
C SER A 263 -14.18 27.24 17.07
N LYS A 264 -14.76 26.41 17.94
CA LYS A 264 -14.47 26.36 19.38
C LYS A 264 -13.05 25.82 19.65
N PHE A 265 -12.62 24.80 18.91
CA PHE A 265 -11.36 24.08 19.13
C PHE A 265 -10.34 24.28 18.02
N LYS A 266 -10.40 25.43 17.30
CA LYS A 266 -9.55 25.72 16.14
C LYS A 266 -8.05 25.62 16.40
N ASN A 267 -7.58 25.87 17.63
CA ASN A 267 -6.18 25.78 18.03
C ASN A 267 -5.79 24.35 18.49
N ASN A 268 -6.77 23.50 18.74
CA ASN A 268 -6.56 22.14 19.25
C ASN A 268 -6.80 21.05 18.20
N ILE A 269 -7.62 21.29 17.18
CA ILE A 269 -7.83 20.37 16.07
C ILE A 269 -7.55 21.11 14.78
N ILE A 270 -6.43 20.79 14.14
CA ILE A 270 -5.92 21.47 12.95
C ILE A 270 -5.90 20.50 11.77
N PHE A 271 -6.62 20.85 10.72
CA PHE A 271 -6.64 20.09 9.48
C PHE A 271 -5.65 20.71 8.48
N LEU A 272 -4.58 20.01 8.21
CA LEU A 272 -3.46 20.49 7.38
C LEU A 272 -3.68 20.32 5.87
N GLY A 273 -4.77 19.60 5.49
CA GLY A 273 -4.96 19.26 4.09
C GLY A 273 -3.92 18.25 3.60
N ARG A 274 -3.71 18.23 2.29
CA ARG A 274 -2.71 17.37 1.68
C ARG A 274 -1.33 18.00 1.82
N VAL A 275 -0.50 17.42 2.66
CA VAL A 275 0.88 17.86 2.88
C VAL A 275 1.87 16.95 2.15
N PRO A 276 2.96 17.49 1.60
CA PRO A 276 4.01 16.68 0.99
C PRO A 276 4.59 15.68 1.99
N LYS A 277 4.93 14.47 1.52
CA LYS A 277 5.53 13.39 2.35
C LYS A 277 6.72 13.84 3.21
N LEU A 278 7.46 14.81 2.74
CA LEU A 278 8.68 15.34 3.39
C LEU A 278 8.44 16.11 4.69
N LEU A 279 7.17 16.40 5.03
CA LEU A 279 6.81 17.22 6.18
C LEU A 279 6.47 16.44 7.44
N PHE A 280 6.45 15.12 7.36
CA PHE A 280 6.13 14.22 8.48
C PHE A 280 7.35 13.57 9.12
N LEU A 281 8.52 14.13 8.92
CA LEU A 281 9.71 13.61 9.58
C LEU A 281 9.75 14.09 11.03
N PRO A 282 9.95 13.19 12.00
CA PRO A 282 10.06 13.57 13.40
C PRO A 282 11.30 14.46 13.62
N TYR A 283 11.15 15.42 14.49
CA TYR A 283 12.25 16.15 15.09
C TYR A 283 13.03 15.22 16.03
#